data_0abc7a8a7c99e00cadc576fcf9ac3b9d
#
_entry.id   0abc7a8a7c99e00cadc576fcf9ac3b9d
#
_cell.length_a   1.000
_cell.length_b   1.000
_cell.length_c   1.000
_cell.angle_alpha   90.00
_cell.angle_beta   90.00
_cell.angle_gamma   90.00
#
_symmetry.space_group_name_H-M   'P 1'
#
loop_
_entity.id
_entity.type
_entity.pdbx_description
1 polymer ?
#
loop_
_entity_poly.entity_id
_entity_poly.type
_entity_poly.pdbx_seq_one_letter_code
_entity_poly.pdbx_strand_id
1 'polypeptide(L)'
;MKSHLANQWLLLLGLCFMISTAGAAVWDMDKEGAIADKLLTQLNYGELVWLQTDNSSKFPGIYTPPVYSNKHRAVILLHGMSAHMDWPVVISPLRGFFRDTIWTSLSIQLPVIADGKSPADYSKTLDEASRRINSAIRYLQDHGYDTVVLIGYGFGATTAAFFLAGSQTHDIHAFIGISMLARKYLAPHVNLLEYMGDLYCPTLDIYGSNDLPVVVRTADDRRLSTRKNGTYRFSQIIIEGADHYYTGQEQTLFNSIITWLDDLDSGGNGSTDYQAVQGETASQY
;
A
#
# COMPACT_ATOMS: atom_id res chain seq x y z
N MET A 1 -6.94 -58.06 -67.06
CA MET A 1 -6.14 -56.86 -66.99
C MET A 1 -6.98 -55.80 -66.37
N LYS A 2 -6.81 -55.57 -65.08
CA LYS A 2 -7.56 -54.56 -64.24
C LYS A 2 -6.53 -53.74 -63.51
N SER A 3 -6.50 -52.43 -63.84
CA SER A 3 -5.68 -51.42 -63.17
C SER A 3 -6.32 -50.97 -61.86
N HIS A 4 -5.57 -51.01 -60.77
CA HIS A 4 -5.96 -50.44 -59.47
C HIS A 4 -5.35 -49.04 -59.35
N LEU A 5 -6.21 -48.05 -59.36
CA LEU A 5 -5.89 -46.68 -58.94
C LEU A 5 -6.03 -46.55 -57.45
N ALA A 6 -4.92 -46.30 -56.77
CA ALA A 6 -4.90 -46.00 -55.34
C ALA A 6 -5.09 -44.50 -55.15
N ASN A 7 -6.20 -44.11 -54.49
CA ASN A 7 -6.45 -42.74 -54.02
C ASN A 7 -5.62 -42.47 -52.75
N GLN A 8 -4.64 -41.59 -52.84
CA GLN A 8 -3.97 -41.03 -51.67
C GLN A 8 -4.72 -39.75 -51.24
N TRP A 9 -5.38 -39.85 -50.10
CA TRP A 9 -5.94 -38.70 -49.39
C TRP A 9 -4.82 -38.05 -48.54
N LEU A 10 -4.32 -36.89 -48.96
CA LEU A 10 -3.46 -36.04 -48.17
C LEU A 10 -4.33 -35.32 -47.12
N LEU A 11 -4.26 -35.75 -45.85
CA LEU A 11 -4.76 -35.02 -44.71
C LEU A 11 -3.76 -33.87 -44.37
N LEU A 12 -4.08 -32.65 -44.79
CA LEU A 12 -3.44 -31.42 -44.33
C LEU A 12 -3.97 -31.12 -42.90
N LEU A 13 -3.21 -31.53 -41.89
CA LEU A 13 -3.39 -31.06 -40.50
C LEU A 13 -2.94 -29.59 -40.46
N GLY A 14 -3.89 -28.68 -40.54
CA GLY A 14 -3.70 -27.27 -40.24
C GLY A 14 -3.44 -27.09 -38.74
N LEU A 15 -2.16 -26.93 -38.38
CA LEU A 15 -1.75 -26.56 -37.04
C LEU A 15 -2.12 -25.07 -36.83
N CYS A 16 -3.32 -24.80 -36.30
CA CYS A 16 -3.68 -23.46 -35.84
C CYS A 16 -2.79 -23.11 -34.67
N PHE A 17 -1.71 -22.37 -34.88
CA PHE A 17 -1.00 -21.67 -33.85
C PHE A 17 -1.94 -20.56 -33.30
N MET A 18 -2.58 -20.83 -32.18
CA MET A 18 -3.22 -19.81 -31.38
C MET A 18 -2.09 -18.94 -30.83
N ILE A 19 -1.78 -17.84 -31.50
CA ILE A 19 -0.96 -16.76 -30.96
C ILE A 19 -1.83 -16.13 -29.88
N SER A 20 -1.65 -16.59 -28.63
CA SER A 20 -2.16 -15.88 -27.46
C SER A 20 -1.43 -14.54 -27.45
N THR A 21 -2.09 -13.48 -27.89
CA THR A 21 -1.62 -12.11 -27.64
C THR A 21 -1.74 -11.91 -26.13
N ALA A 22 -0.68 -12.24 -25.39
CA ALA A 22 -0.54 -11.78 -24.03
C ALA A 22 -0.63 -10.26 -24.10
N GLY A 23 -1.76 -9.69 -23.70
CA GLY A 23 -1.91 -8.25 -23.55
C GLY A 23 -0.75 -7.77 -22.69
N ALA A 24 -0.01 -6.76 -23.13
CA ALA A 24 1.11 -6.22 -22.37
C ALA A 24 0.65 -5.93 -20.95
N ALA A 25 1.33 -6.50 -19.96
CA ALA A 25 1.02 -6.31 -18.55
C ALA A 25 0.95 -4.80 -18.25
N VAL A 26 0.01 -4.41 -17.40
CA VAL A 26 -0.16 -3.01 -17.04
C VAL A 26 1.00 -2.55 -16.16
N TRP A 27 1.60 -3.45 -15.41
CA TRP A 27 2.78 -3.20 -14.57
C TRP A 27 4.01 -3.91 -15.11
N ASP A 28 5.18 -3.44 -14.69
CA ASP A 28 6.49 -3.82 -15.19
C ASP A 28 7.29 -4.53 -14.09
N MET A 29 7.32 -5.85 -14.14
CA MET A 29 8.06 -6.68 -13.17
C MET A 29 9.58 -6.55 -13.32
N ASP A 30 10.08 -6.30 -14.51
CA ASP A 30 11.53 -6.13 -14.74
C ASP A 30 12.00 -4.83 -14.10
N LYS A 31 11.18 -3.77 -14.16
CA LYS A 31 11.42 -2.51 -13.49
C LYS A 31 11.40 -2.66 -11.96
N GLU A 32 10.48 -3.47 -11.43
CA GLU A 32 10.43 -3.80 -9.99
C GLU A 32 11.68 -4.59 -9.56
N GLY A 33 12.14 -5.54 -10.37
CA GLY A 33 13.38 -6.27 -10.16
C GLY A 33 14.61 -5.35 -10.16
N ALA A 34 14.70 -4.44 -11.12
CA ALA A 34 15.79 -3.46 -11.18
C ALA A 34 15.81 -2.52 -9.97
N ILE A 35 14.65 -2.14 -9.44
CA ILE A 35 14.54 -1.38 -8.18
C ILE A 35 15.11 -2.21 -7.02
N ALA A 36 14.72 -3.48 -6.92
CA ALA A 36 15.20 -4.38 -5.86
C ALA A 36 16.72 -4.55 -5.92
N ASP A 37 17.29 -4.82 -7.10
CA ASP A 37 18.71 -4.99 -7.31
C ASP A 37 19.52 -3.74 -6.88
N LYS A 38 19.00 -2.56 -7.24
CA LYS A 38 19.60 -1.30 -6.81
C LYS A 38 19.57 -1.15 -5.29
N LEU A 39 18.45 -1.46 -4.66
CA LEU A 39 18.30 -1.32 -3.21
C LEU A 39 19.15 -2.31 -2.43
N LEU A 40 19.43 -3.52 -2.94
CA LEU A 40 20.33 -4.49 -2.30
C LEU A 40 21.68 -3.88 -1.91
N THR A 41 22.19 -2.93 -2.68
CA THR A 41 23.48 -2.28 -2.43
C THR A 41 23.38 -0.98 -1.63
N GLN A 42 22.16 -0.50 -1.36
CA GLN A 42 21.93 0.83 -0.76
C GLN A 42 21.18 0.77 0.57
N LEU A 43 20.65 -0.41 0.97
CA LEU A 43 19.95 -0.55 2.24
C LEU A 43 20.89 -0.36 3.42
N ASN A 44 20.57 0.62 4.27
CA ASN A 44 21.31 0.86 5.51
C ASN A 44 20.86 -0.07 6.64
N TYR A 45 19.59 -0.57 6.58
CA TYR A 45 19.00 -1.46 7.58
C TYR A 45 17.81 -2.21 6.98
N GLY A 46 17.45 -3.33 7.61
CA GLY A 46 16.46 -4.28 7.08
C GLY A 46 17.07 -5.21 6.04
N GLU A 47 16.27 -6.13 5.57
CA GLU A 47 16.66 -7.12 4.56
C GLU A 47 15.63 -7.15 3.41
N LEU A 48 16.13 -7.34 2.20
CA LEU A 48 15.28 -7.56 1.04
C LEU A 48 14.71 -8.98 1.11
N VAL A 49 13.39 -9.08 1.04
CA VAL A 49 12.67 -10.36 1.00
C VAL A 49 11.86 -10.46 -0.29
N TRP A 50 11.73 -11.68 -0.81
CA TRP A 50 10.88 -11.95 -1.96
C TRP A 50 9.61 -12.66 -1.50
N LEU A 51 8.48 -12.01 -1.73
CA LEU A 51 7.17 -12.56 -1.44
C LEU A 51 6.55 -13.13 -2.72
N GLN A 52 5.56 -13.99 -2.56
CA GLN A 52 4.86 -14.62 -3.67
C GLN A 52 3.35 -14.53 -3.46
N THR A 53 2.65 -14.04 -4.48
CA THR A 53 1.19 -14.01 -4.51
C THR A 53 0.60 -15.39 -4.79
N ASP A 54 -0.69 -15.55 -4.59
CA ASP A 54 -1.44 -16.79 -4.87
C ASP A 54 -1.41 -17.18 -6.35
N ASN A 55 -1.27 -16.23 -7.26
CA ASN A 55 -1.08 -16.46 -8.70
C ASN A 55 0.40 -16.68 -9.09
N SER A 56 1.28 -16.93 -8.12
CA SER A 56 2.71 -17.19 -8.28
C SER A 56 3.56 -16.02 -8.77
N SER A 57 3.02 -14.80 -8.80
CA SER A 57 3.79 -13.59 -9.08
C SER A 57 4.72 -13.28 -7.90
N LYS A 58 6.01 -13.06 -8.17
CA LYS A 58 6.99 -12.69 -7.14
C LYS A 58 7.18 -11.18 -7.13
N PHE A 59 7.31 -10.62 -5.94
CA PHE A 59 7.55 -9.19 -5.75
C PHE A 59 8.46 -8.96 -4.53
N PRO A 60 9.27 -7.89 -4.54
CA PRO A 60 10.17 -7.61 -3.44
C PRO A 60 9.48 -6.84 -2.31
N GLY A 61 10.02 -6.98 -1.11
CA GLY A 61 9.72 -6.18 0.06
C GLY A 61 10.97 -5.97 0.91
N ILE A 62 10.91 -5.06 1.87
CA ILE A 62 11.98 -4.84 2.84
C ILE A 62 11.41 -5.13 4.22
N TYR A 63 11.91 -6.19 4.82
CA TYR A 63 11.61 -6.57 6.19
C TYR A 63 12.60 -5.88 7.14
N THR A 64 12.09 -5.15 8.11
CA THR A 64 12.92 -4.41 9.07
C THR A 64 12.40 -4.71 10.49
N PRO A 65 13.06 -5.62 11.21
CA PRO A 65 12.70 -5.90 12.60
C PRO A 65 13.11 -4.74 13.52
N PRO A 66 12.46 -4.57 14.66
CA PRO A 66 12.87 -3.59 15.64
C PRO A 66 14.19 -3.98 16.32
N VAL A 67 14.91 -2.99 16.84
CA VAL A 67 16.15 -3.22 17.61
C VAL A 67 15.84 -4.02 18.89
N TYR A 68 14.71 -3.73 19.52
CA TYR A 68 14.22 -4.42 20.71
C TYR A 68 13.12 -5.40 20.30
N SER A 69 13.43 -6.68 20.21
CA SER A 69 12.54 -7.70 19.67
C SER A 69 11.22 -7.82 20.45
N ASN A 70 10.10 -7.51 19.78
CA ASN A 70 8.79 -8.00 20.13
C ASN A 70 8.14 -8.54 18.83
N LYS A 71 7.99 -9.87 18.75
CA LYS A 71 7.54 -10.56 17.52
C LYS A 71 6.01 -10.60 17.33
N HIS A 72 5.26 -9.71 17.98
CA HIS A 72 3.79 -9.77 17.89
C HIS A 72 3.19 -8.67 17.01
N ARG A 73 3.92 -7.58 16.76
CA ARG A 73 3.39 -6.38 16.13
C ARG A 73 4.15 -6.03 14.85
N ALA A 74 3.40 -5.85 13.77
CA ALA A 74 3.99 -5.45 12.49
C ALA A 74 3.16 -4.39 11.79
N VAL A 75 3.83 -3.54 11.03
CA VAL A 75 3.21 -2.62 10.07
C VAL A 75 3.59 -3.02 8.65
N ILE A 76 2.63 -3.00 7.74
CA ILE A 76 2.86 -3.11 6.31
C ILE A 76 2.84 -1.70 5.73
N LEU A 77 3.92 -1.28 5.07
CA LEU A 77 4.06 0.04 4.46
C LEU A 77 3.82 -0.02 2.96
N LEU A 78 2.91 0.82 2.47
CA LEU A 78 2.46 0.89 1.08
C LEU A 78 2.81 2.25 0.48
N HIS A 79 3.68 2.27 -0.52
CA HIS A 79 4.15 3.50 -1.15
C HIS A 79 3.14 4.13 -2.12
N GLY A 80 3.35 5.39 -2.48
CA GLY A 80 2.53 6.14 -3.44
C GLY A 80 2.79 5.79 -4.91
N MET A 81 2.09 6.49 -5.82
CA MET A 81 2.30 6.39 -7.26
C MET A 81 3.75 6.70 -7.64
N SER A 82 4.30 5.94 -8.58
CA SER A 82 5.66 6.12 -9.10
C SER A 82 6.78 6.07 -8.06
N ALA A 83 6.47 5.62 -6.84
CA ALA A 83 7.41 5.40 -5.75
C ALA A 83 7.81 3.91 -5.68
N HIS A 84 8.55 3.54 -4.66
CA HIS A 84 8.99 2.18 -4.40
C HIS A 84 9.04 1.89 -2.90
N MET A 85 9.26 0.62 -2.54
CA MET A 85 9.26 0.11 -1.16
C MET A 85 10.28 0.76 -0.21
N ASP A 86 11.25 1.52 -0.72
CA ASP A 86 12.19 2.35 0.07
C ASP A 86 12.15 3.81 -0.37
N TRP A 87 10.95 4.32 -0.66
CA TRP A 87 10.81 5.71 -1.09
C TRP A 87 11.34 6.69 -0.02
N PRO A 88 12.31 7.57 -0.37
CA PRO A 88 13.10 8.28 0.63
C PRO A 88 12.32 9.33 1.43
N VAL A 89 11.17 9.75 0.95
CA VAL A 89 10.46 10.90 1.53
C VAL A 89 9.59 10.51 2.73
N VAL A 90 8.82 9.41 2.65
CA VAL A 90 7.92 8.97 3.74
C VAL A 90 8.21 7.53 4.14
N ILE A 91 8.35 6.64 3.16
CA ILE A 91 8.41 5.19 3.45
C ILE A 91 9.71 4.79 4.14
N SER A 92 10.86 5.23 3.63
CA SER A 92 12.16 4.92 4.22
C SER A 92 12.33 5.54 5.62
N PRO A 93 11.97 6.81 5.87
CA PRO A 93 11.92 7.36 7.22
C PRO A 93 11.03 6.59 8.18
N LEU A 94 9.80 6.23 7.79
CA LEU A 94 8.90 5.42 8.64
C LEU A 94 9.52 4.06 8.98
N ARG A 95 10.16 3.37 8.02
CA ARG A 95 10.89 2.13 8.31
C ARG A 95 11.96 2.35 9.38
N GLY A 96 12.71 3.45 9.28
CA GLY A 96 13.73 3.84 10.26
C GLY A 96 13.15 4.07 11.63
N PHE A 97 12.09 4.84 11.72
CA PHE A 97 11.42 5.15 12.99
C PHE A 97 10.83 3.91 13.66
N PHE A 98 10.16 3.03 12.90
CA PHE A 98 9.59 1.80 13.47
C PHE A 98 10.67 0.86 14.03
N ARG A 99 11.87 0.88 13.48
CA ARG A 99 13.01 0.10 14.00
C ARG A 99 13.36 0.42 15.46
N ASP A 100 13.14 1.65 15.89
CA ASP A 100 13.42 2.10 17.26
C ASP A 100 12.23 1.94 18.21
N THR A 101 11.20 1.22 17.76
CA THR A 101 9.99 0.88 18.52
C THR A 101 9.89 -0.62 18.77
N ILE A 102 8.69 -1.08 19.14
CA ILE A 102 8.35 -2.51 19.25
C ILE A 102 7.73 -3.08 17.97
N TRP A 103 7.58 -2.27 16.92
CA TRP A 103 6.91 -2.64 15.68
C TRP A 103 7.91 -3.07 14.61
N THR A 104 7.71 -4.25 14.05
CA THR A 104 8.38 -4.63 12.81
C THR A 104 7.75 -3.90 11.63
N SER A 105 8.54 -3.46 10.67
CA SER A 105 7.99 -2.97 9.41
C SER A 105 8.29 -3.89 8.24
N LEU A 106 7.28 -4.11 7.39
CA LEU A 106 7.40 -4.78 6.10
C LEU A 106 6.93 -3.80 5.02
N SER A 107 7.87 -3.15 4.36
CA SER A 107 7.57 -2.29 3.22
C SER A 107 7.54 -3.11 1.94
N ILE A 108 6.42 -3.13 1.22
CA ILE A 108 6.24 -3.94 0.02
C ILE A 108 6.24 -3.12 -1.26
N GLN A 109 6.77 -3.71 -2.34
CA GLN A 109 6.67 -3.13 -3.67
C GLN A 109 5.26 -3.31 -4.21
N LEU A 110 4.54 -2.20 -4.37
CA LEU A 110 3.29 -2.17 -5.13
C LEU A 110 3.59 -2.21 -6.64
N PRO A 111 2.63 -2.66 -7.48
CA PRO A 111 2.86 -2.74 -8.91
C PRO A 111 3.30 -1.41 -9.52
N VAL A 112 4.40 -1.42 -10.25
CA VAL A 112 4.92 -0.26 -10.98
C VAL A 112 4.35 -0.27 -12.39
N ILE A 113 3.61 0.77 -12.77
CA ILE A 113 3.06 0.81 -14.14
C ILE A 113 4.18 0.91 -15.18
N ALA A 114 3.96 0.22 -16.31
CA ALA A 114 4.91 0.20 -17.42
C ALA A 114 5.07 1.59 -18.05
N ASP A 115 6.20 1.82 -18.72
CA ASP A 115 6.46 3.08 -19.39
C ASP A 115 5.41 3.35 -20.48
N GLY A 116 5.08 4.60 -20.68
CA GLY A 116 4.04 5.04 -21.62
C GLY A 116 2.60 4.87 -21.14
N LYS A 117 2.38 4.33 -19.93
CA LYS A 117 1.06 4.29 -19.28
C LYS A 117 0.73 5.60 -18.60
N SER A 118 -0.56 5.87 -18.44
CA SER A 118 -1.04 7.08 -17.77
C SER A 118 -1.25 6.86 -16.26
N PRO A 119 -1.30 7.91 -15.43
CA PRO A 119 -1.66 7.77 -14.02
C PRO A 119 -3.02 7.07 -13.79
N ALA A 120 -3.96 7.15 -14.75
CA ALA A 120 -5.24 6.45 -14.66
C ALA A 120 -5.08 4.92 -14.72
N ASP A 121 -4.00 4.41 -15.32
CA ASP A 121 -3.75 2.98 -15.40
C ASP A 121 -3.43 2.33 -14.05
N TYR A 122 -3.11 3.12 -13.01
CA TYR A 122 -2.99 2.60 -11.64
C TYR A 122 -4.28 1.94 -11.13
N SER A 123 -5.45 2.34 -11.64
CA SER A 123 -6.70 1.65 -11.31
C SER A 123 -6.69 0.16 -11.65
N LYS A 124 -5.95 -0.24 -12.68
CA LYS A 124 -5.84 -1.62 -13.14
C LYS A 124 -4.85 -2.47 -12.32
N THR A 125 -4.13 -1.86 -11.39
CA THR A 125 -3.15 -2.55 -10.54
C THR A 125 -3.71 -2.94 -9.17
N LEU A 126 -4.92 -2.48 -8.81
CA LEU A 126 -5.48 -2.65 -7.48
C LEU A 126 -5.68 -4.13 -7.08
N ASP A 127 -6.12 -4.97 -8.02
CA ASP A 127 -6.29 -6.41 -7.74
C ASP A 127 -4.95 -7.10 -7.47
N GLU A 128 -3.91 -6.78 -8.24
CA GLU A 128 -2.57 -7.32 -8.01
C GLU A 128 -1.97 -6.76 -6.71
N ALA A 129 -2.15 -5.48 -6.44
CA ALA A 129 -1.74 -4.86 -5.19
C ALA A 129 -2.42 -5.52 -3.97
N SER A 130 -3.71 -5.87 -4.09
CA SER A 130 -4.44 -6.60 -3.04
C SER A 130 -3.87 -8.00 -2.81
N ARG A 131 -3.48 -8.75 -3.86
CA ARG A 131 -2.79 -10.04 -3.72
C ARG A 131 -1.45 -9.88 -3.00
N ARG A 132 -0.70 -8.82 -3.30
CA ARG A 132 0.58 -8.51 -2.63
C ARG A 132 0.38 -8.18 -1.15
N ILE A 133 -0.65 -7.40 -0.81
CA ILE A 133 -1.00 -7.13 0.59
C ILE A 133 -1.35 -8.43 1.32
N ASN A 134 -2.20 -9.28 0.74
CA ASN A 134 -2.52 -10.59 1.32
C ASN A 134 -1.28 -11.45 1.54
N SER A 135 -0.34 -11.44 0.60
CA SER A 135 0.91 -12.21 0.74
C SER A 135 1.80 -11.66 1.83
N ALA A 136 1.84 -10.33 2.00
CA ALA A 136 2.57 -9.68 3.09
C ALA A 136 1.96 -10.01 4.46
N ILE A 137 0.63 -10.03 4.56
CA ILE A 137 -0.08 -10.45 5.79
C ILE A 137 0.29 -11.90 6.14
N ARG A 138 0.16 -12.83 5.18
CA ARG A 138 0.54 -14.24 5.40
C ARG A 138 2.01 -14.39 5.80
N TYR A 139 2.91 -13.68 5.10
CA TYR A 139 4.33 -13.69 5.46
C TYR A 139 4.55 -13.30 6.92
N LEU A 140 3.89 -12.25 7.40
CA LEU A 140 4.02 -11.81 8.78
C LEU A 140 3.39 -12.82 9.75
N GLN A 141 2.22 -13.37 9.46
CA GLN A 141 1.56 -14.40 10.28
C GLN A 141 2.43 -15.66 10.39
N ASP A 142 3.03 -16.13 9.30
CA ASP A 142 3.95 -17.27 9.27
C ASP A 142 5.23 -17.01 10.10
N HIS A 143 5.58 -15.73 10.32
CA HIS A 143 6.70 -15.31 11.17
C HIS A 143 6.29 -15.00 12.62
N GLY A 144 5.02 -15.26 12.98
CA GLY A 144 4.51 -15.13 14.35
C GLY A 144 3.98 -13.75 14.72
N TYR A 145 3.70 -12.89 13.74
CA TYR A 145 3.04 -11.61 13.97
C TYR A 145 1.53 -11.79 13.95
N ASP A 146 0.85 -11.44 15.02
CA ASP A 146 -0.60 -11.54 15.20
C ASP A 146 -1.33 -10.19 15.10
N THR A 147 -0.60 -9.09 15.29
CA THR A 147 -1.11 -7.73 15.20
C THR A 147 -0.50 -7.03 13.99
N VAL A 148 -1.30 -6.86 12.93
CA VAL A 148 -0.86 -6.25 11.68
C VAL A 148 -1.62 -4.95 11.41
N VAL A 149 -0.89 -3.86 11.16
CA VAL A 149 -1.43 -2.55 10.78
C VAL A 149 -1.05 -2.25 9.33
N LEU A 150 -1.99 -1.75 8.53
CA LEU A 150 -1.70 -1.20 7.20
C LEU A 150 -1.42 0.30 7.29
N ILE A 151 -0.32 0.74 6.71
CA ILE A 151 0.02 2.16 6.57
C ILE A 151 0.24 2.45 5.09
N GLY A 152 -0.59 3.29 4.51
CA GLY A 152 -0.49 3.68 3.10
C GLY A 152 -0.20 5.16 2.94
N TYR A 153 0.67 5.52 1.99
CA TYR A 153 0.97 6.89 1.62
C TYR A 153 0.42 7.22 0.23
N GLY A 154 -0.33 8.30 0.12
CA GLY A 154 -0.89 8.75 -1.15
C GLY A 154 -1.78 7.69 -1.82
N PHE A 155 -1.40 7.20 -2.99
CA PHE A 155 -2.12 6.12 -3.66
C PHE A 155 -1.99 4.77 -2.93
N GLY A 156 -0.92 4.55 -2.17
CA GLY A 156 -0.79 3.39 -1.29
C GLY A 156 -1.91 3.34 -0.24
N ALA A 157 -2.35 4.50 0.25
CA ALA A 157 -3.51 4.57 1.15
C ALA A 157 -4.83 4.24 0.44
N THR A 158 -4.99 4.70 -0.82
CA THR A 158 -6.15 4.31 -1.64
C THR A 158 -6.17 2.81 -1.92
N THR A 159 -5.01 2.23 -2.18
CA THR A 159 -4.83 0.78 -2.39
C THR A 159 -5.18 0.00 -1.12
N ALA A 160 -4.74 0.45 0.06
CA ALA A 160 -5.10 -0.15 1.34
C ALA A 160 -6.61 -0.10 1.59
N ALA A 161 -7.24 1.05 1.35
CA ALA A 161 -8.69 1.21 1.51
C ALA A 161 -9.48 0.29 0.55
N PHE A 162 -9.04 0.16 -0.71
CA PHE A 162 -9.62 -0.78 -1.67
C PHE A 162 -9.51 -2.23 -1.18
N PHE A 163 -8.33 -2.62 -0.73
CA PHE A 163 -8.09 -3.96 -0.17
C PHE A 163 -9.01 -4.24 1.02
N LEU A 164 -9.10 -3.33 1.97
CA LEU A 164 -9.92 -3.49 3.18
C LEU A 164 -11.42 -3.55 2.86
N ALA A 165 -11.90 -2.71 1.96
CA ALA A 165 -13.30 -2.70 1.53
C ALA A 165 -13.72 -4.01 0.82
N GLY A 166 -12.78 -4.65 0.10
CA GLY A 166 -13.01 -5.94 -0.58
C GLY A 166 -12.67 -7.17 0.26
N SER A 167 -12.07 -6.98 1.45
CA SER A 167 -11.57 -8.10 2.27
C SER A 167 -12.70 -8.83 3.00
N GLN A 168 -12.66 -10.16 2.93
CA GLN A 168 -13.53 -11.04 3.70
C GLN A 168 -12.92 -11.41 5.06
N THR A 169 -11.64 -11.10 5.27
CA THR A 169 -10.90 -11.41 6.50
C THR A 169 -10.68 -10.15 7.31
N HIS A 170 -10.81 -10.26 8.63
CA HIS A 170 -10.60 -9.14 9.56
C HIS A 170 -9.20 -9.21 10.20
N ASP A 171 -8.18 -9.54 9.40
CA ASP A 171 -6.82 -9.79 9.87
C ASP A 171 -6.02 -8.49 10.10
N ILE A 172 -6.61 -7.33 9.81
CA ILE A 172 -5.96 -6.04 10.00
C ILE A 172 -6.49 -5.36 11.25
N HIS A 173 -5.56 -5.08 12.16
CA HIS A 173 -5.83 -4.44 13.44
C HIS A 173 -6.22 -2.96 13.30
N ALA A 174 -5.55 -2.24 12.41
CA ALA A 174 -5.82 -0.83 12.12
C ALA A 174 -5.34 -0.41 10.73
N PHE A 175 -5.88 0.68 10.22
CA PHE A 175 -5.46 1.32 8.97
C PHE A 175 -5.04 2.77 9.22
N ILE A 176 -3.90 3.16 8.65
CA ILE A 176 -3.40 4.54 8.67
C ILE A 176 -3.22 5.00 7.24
N GLY A 177 -3.98 6.00 6.84
CA GLY A 177 -3.86 6.65 5.53
C GLY A 177 -3.14 7.98 5.65
N ILE A 178 -1.97 8.08 5.04
CA ILE A 178 -1.15 9.29 5.01
C ILE A 178 -1.40 10.00 3.68
N SER A 179 -1.84 11.26 3.72
CA SER A 179 -2.07 12.10 2.53
C SER A 179 -2.98 11.41 1.49
N MET A 180 -4.12 10.91 1.91
CA MET A 180 -5.05 10.15 1.05
C MET A 180 -5.59 10.98 -0.10
N LEU A 181 -5.55 10.41 -1.31
CA LEU A 181 -5.91 11.08 -2.56
C LEU A 181 -7.29 10.66 -3.09
N ALA A 182 -8.34 11.44 -2.81
CA ALA A 182 -9.64 11.25 -3.42
C ALA A 182 -9.70 11.90 -4.82
N ARG A 183 -9.05 11.28 -5.82
CA ARG A 183 -8.85 11.85 -7.17
C ARG A 183 -9.95 11.44 -8.15
N LYS A 184 -10.68 12.42 -8.68
CA LYS A 184 -11.78 12.20 -9.65
C LYS A 184 -11.32 11.59 -10.98
N TYR A 185 -10.07 11.78 -11.41
CA TYR A 185 -9.61 11.24 -12.69
C TYR A 185 -9.35 9.72 -12.66
N LEU A 186 -9.35 9.12 -11.49
CA LEU A 186 -9.32 7.66 -11.34
C LEU A 186 -10.73 7.05 -11.37
N ALA A 187 -11.77 7.89 -11.21
CA ALA A 187 -13.15 7.45 -11.31
C ALA A 187 -13.52 7.08 -12.78
N PRO A 188 -14.47 6.17 -12.99
CA PRO A 188 -15.25 5.48 -11.96
C PRO A 188 -14.55 4.27 -11.33
N HIS A 189 -13.36 3.90 -11.78
CA HIS A 189 -12.71 2.65 -11.40
C HIS A 189 -12.06 2.68 -10.00
N VAL A 190 -11.76 3.88 -9.48
CA VAL A 190 -11.21 4.07 -8.14
C VAL A 190 -12.02 5.13 -7.42
N ASN A 191 -12.66 4.74 -6.32
CA ASN A 191 -13.46 5.63 -5.49
C ASN A 191 -13.07 5.48 -4.01
N LEU A 192 -12.06 6.23 -3.59
CA LEU A 192 -11.58 6.19 -2.20
C LEU A 192 -12.72 6.41 -1.18
N LEU A 193 -13.63 7.34 -1.46
CA LEU A 193 -14.72 7.68 -0.52
C LEU A 193 -15.72 6.51 -0.34
N GLU A 194 -15.92 5.71 -1.38
CA GLU A 194 -16.73 4.49 -1.28
C GLU A 194 -16.01 3.44 -0.43
N TYR A 195 -14.73 3.19 -0.71
CA TYR A 195 -13.93 2.23 0.06
C TYR A 195 -13.87 2.58 1.55
N MET A 196 -13.74 3.88 1.88
CA MET A 196 -13.75 4.33 3.27
C MET A 196 -15.09 4.07 3.98
N GLY A 197 -16.20 4.02 3.25
CA GLY A 197 -17.50 3.66 3.78
C GLY A 197 -17.60 2.20 4.23
N ASP A 198 -16.77 1.32 3.68
CA ASP A 198 -16.79 -0.13 3.91
C ASP A 198 -15.64 -0.63 4.79
N LEU A 199 -14.87 0.29 5.39
CA LEU A 199 -13.78 -0.07 6.31
C LEU A 199 -14.34 -0.72 7.58
N TYR A 200 -13.65 -1.74 8.08
CA TYR A 200 -14.04 -2.53 9.24
C TYR A 200 -13.10 -2.39 10.47
N CYS A 201 -11.99 -1.70 10.32
CA CYS A 201 -10.99 -1.52 11.39
C CYS A 201 -10.83 -0.04 11.79
N PRO A 202 -10.28 0.24 12.99
CA PRO A 202 -9.90 1.58 13.38
C PRO A 202 -9.03 2.24 12.32
N THR A 203 -9.34 3.49 11.99
CA THR A 203 -8.72 4.19 10.86
C THR A 203 -8.23 5.57 11.27
N LEU A 204 -6.97 5.87 10.95
CA LEU A 204 -6.38 7.19 11.05
C LEU A 204 -6.19 7.79 9.65
N ASP A 205 -6.76 8.97 9.43
CA ASP A 205 -6.49 9.84 8.29
C ASP A 205 -5.55 10.95 8.74
N ILE A 206 -4.31 10.97 8.26
CA ILE A 206 -3.32 11.98 8.65
C ILE A 206 -2.79 12.71 7.42
N TYR A 207 -2.77 14.05 7.48
CA TYR A 207 -2.30 14.89 6.38
C TYR A 207 -1.75 16.23 6.86
N GLY A 208 -0.97 16.88 5.99
CA GLY A 208 -0.43 18.20 6.25
C GLY A 208 -1.42 19.32 5.91
N SER A 209 -1.40 20.44 6.67
CA SER A 209 -2.24 21.60 6.33
C SER A 209 -1.85 22.26 5.00
N ASN A 210 -0.60 22.10 4.56
CA ASN A 210 -0.09 22.54 3.26
C ASN A 210 0.04 21.39 2.24
N ASP A 211 -0.65 20.28 2.46
CA ASP A 211 -0.68 19.14 1.54
C ASP A 211 -1.31 19.52 0.19
N LEU A 212 -1.24 18.61 -0.78
CA LEU A 212 -1.87 18.80 -2.09
C LEU A 212 -3.32 19.28 -1.93
N PRO A 213 -3.77 20.26 -2.73
CA PRO A 213 -5.13 20.80 -2.59
C PRO A 213 -6.25 19.76 -2.64
N VAL A 214 -6.03 18.63 -3.34
CA VAL A 214 -7.03 17.54 -3.36
C VAL A 214 -7.10 16.81 -2.03
N VAL A 215 -5.99 16.64 -1.31
CA VAL A 215 -5.94 16.00 0.01
C VAL A 215 -6.70 16.86 1.02
N VAL A 216 -6.34 18.14 1.11
CA VAL A 216 -6.93 19.08 2.07
C VAL A 216 -8.42 19.28 1.82
N ARG A 217 -8.83 19.57 0.56
CA ARG A 217 -10.23 19.85 0.22
C ARG A 217 -11.17 18.66 0.36
N THR A 218 -10.66 17.43 0.32
CA THR A 218 -11.49 16.22 0.46
C THR A 218 -11.43 15.60 1.86
N ALA A 219 -10.82 16.26 2.82
CA ALA A 219 -10.69 15.76 4.19
C ALA A 219 -12.05 15.52 4.86
N ASP A 220 -12.95 16.50 4.76
CA ASP A 220 -14.31 16.36 5.28
C ASP A 220 -15.11 15.25 4.57
N ASP A 221 -14.95 15.11 3.25
CA ASP A 221 -15.61 14.04 2.50
C ASP A 221 -15.13 12.67 2.97
N ARG A 222 -13.83 12.50 3.25
CA ARG A 222 -13.27 11.26 3.81
C ARG A 222 -13.88 10.95 5.17
N ARG A 223 -13.92 11.93 6.06
CA ARG A 223 -14.51 11.79 7.39
C ARG A 223 -16.01 11.43 7.34
N LEU A 224 -16.77 12.07 6.44
CA LEU A 224 -18.19 11.80 6.28
C LEU A 224 -18.46 10.42 5.67
N SER A 225 -17.58 9.94 4.81
CA SER A 225 -17.73 8.62 4.17
C SER A 225 -17.68 7.48 5.18
N THR A 226 -16.84 7.55 6.21
CA THR A 226 -16.72 6.51 7.25
C THR A 226 -17.95 6.41 8.15
N ARG A 227 -18.80 7.45 8.20
CA ARG A 227 -20.02 7.46 9.02
C ARG A 227 -21.17 6.64 8.45
N LYS A 228 -21.13 6.24 7.18
CA LYS A 228 -22.23 5.53 6.51
C LYS A 228 -22.58 4.20 7.17
N ASN A 229 -21.59 3.48 7.67
CA ASN A 229 -21.78 2.17 8.29
C ASN A 229 -21.71 2.20 9.83
N GLY A 230 -21.59 3.38 10.43
CA GLY A 230 -21.84 3.64 11.86
C GLY A 230 -20.93 2.96 12.89
N THR A 231 -19.77 2.43 12.48
CA THR A 231 -19.22 1.35 13.27
C THR A 231 -17.81 1.52 13.79
N TYR A 232 -16.95 2.36 13.20
CA TYR A 232 -15.55 2.25 13.57
C TYR A 232 -14.91 3.56 13.99
N ARG A 233 -13.89 3.42 14.86
CA ARG A 233 -13.05 4.50 15.34
C ARG A 233 -12.34 5.14 14.16
N PHE A 234 -12.78 6.32 13.77
CA PHE A 234 -12.12 7.14 12.77
C PHE A 234 -11.52 8.37 13.44
N SER A 235 -10.24 8.56 13.24
CA SER A 235 -9.49 9.73 13.72
C SER A 235 -8.93 10.50 12.54
N GLN A 236 -8.91 11.81 12.63
CA GLN A 236 -8.31 12.66 11.61
C GLN A 236 -7.33 13.63 12.28
N ILE A 237 -6.07 13.58 11.85
CA ILE A 237 -4.98 14.43 12.37
C ILE A 237 -4.47 15.33 11.26
N ILE A 238 -4.36 16.62 11.54
CA ILE A 238 -3.71 17.60 10.67
C ILE A 238 -2.37 17.97 11.30
N ILE A 239 -1.29 17.83 10.52
CA ILE A 239 0.03 18.35 10.90
C ILE A 239 0.16 19.74 10.33
N GLU A 240 0.14 20.74 11.21
CA GLU A 240 0.20 22.14 10.81
C GLU A 240 1.53 22.48 10.14
N GLY A 241 1.45 23.15 8.99
CA GLY A 241 2.61 23.55 8.20
C GLY A 241 3.23 22.45 7.34
N ALA A 242 2.86 21.16 7.54
CA ALA A 242 3.40 20.08 6.75
C ALA A 242 2.91 20.12 5.30
N ASP A 243 3.82 19.88 4.36
CA ASP A 243 3.53 19.67 2.95
C ASP A 243 3.19 18.20 2.66
N HIS A 244 2.98 17.86 1.37
CA HIS A 244 2.71 16.50 0.94
C HIS A 244 3.82 15.50 1.30
N TYR A 245 5.04 16.00 1.42
CA TYR A 245 6.24 15.19 1.66
C TYR A 245 6.67 15.17 3.13
N TYR A 246 5.99 15.96 3.98
CA TYR A 246 6.32 16.13 5.41
C TYR A 246 7.75 16.63 5.63
N THR A 247 8.24 17.46 4.73
CA THR A 247 9.62 17.99 4.77
C THR A 247 9.88 18.72 6.08
N GLY A 248 10.81 18.21 6.90
CA GLY A 248 11.12 18.73 8.23
C GLY A 248 10.05 18.46 9.29
N GLN A 249 9.01 17.64 8.96
CA GLN A 249 7.93 17.25 9.86
C GLN A 249 7.83 15.73 10.00
N GLU A 250 8.86 15.00 9.59
CA GLU A 250 8.90 13.53 9.60
C GLU A 250 8.72 12.98 11.01
N GLN A 251 9.38 13.62 12.00
CA GLN A 251 9.25 13.22 13.40
C GLN A 251 7.83 13.47 13.94
N THR A 252 7.21 14.59 13.57
CA THR A 252 5.83 14.90 13.96
C THR A 252 4.85 13.89 13.38
N LEU A 253 5.02 13.51 12.11
CA LEU A 253 4.23 12.46 11.47
C LEU A 253 4.36 11.14 12.24
N PHE A 254 5.59 10.72 12.52
CA PHE A 254 5.86 9.47 13.22
C PHE A 254 5.29 9.48 14.65
N ASN A 255 5.51 10.55 15.42
CA ASN A 255 4.99 10.69 16.77
C ASN A 255 3.45 10.62 16.79
N SER A 256 2.79 11.25 15.82
CA SER A 256 1.34 11.20 15.69
C SER A 256 0.84 9.78 15.43
N ILE A 257 1.53 9.02 14.59
CA ILE A 257 1.21 7.62 14.29
C ILE A 257 1.39 6.74 15.53
N ILE A 258 2.53 6.82 16.20
CA ILE A 258 2.82 6.00 17.39
C ILE A 258 1.87 6.32 18.52
N THR A 259 1.63 7.60 18.81
CA THR A 259 0.69 8.01 19.86
C THR A 259 -0.71 7.45 19.62
N TRP A 260 -1.16 7.48 18.36
CA TRP A 260 -2.47 6.93 18.00
C TRP A 260 -2.53 5.40 18.15
N LEU A 261 -1.46 4.68 17.77
CA LEU A 261 -1.37 3.22 17.94
C LEU A 261 -1.35 2.83 19.42
N ASP A 262 -0.60 3.55 20.26
CA ASP A 262 -0.52 3.31 21.70
C ASP A 262 -1.87 3.57 22.39
N ASP A 263 -2.63 4.58 21.94
CA ASP A 263 -3.97 4.86 22.44
C ASP A 263 -4.97 3.75 22.08
N LEU A 264 -4.89 3.20 20.87
CA LEU A 264 -5.69 2.04 20.47
C LEU A 264 -5.44 0.83 21.38
N ASP A 265 -4.17 0.53 21.64
CA ASP A 265 -3.76 -0.63 22.44
C ASP A 265 -4.15 -0.51 23.91
N SER A 266 -4.19 0.71 24.45
CA SER A 266 -4.60 0.99 25.83
C SER A 266 -6.13 0.93 26.05
N GLY A 267 -6.90 0.62 25.03
CA GLY A 267 -8.37 0.63 25.07
C GLY A 267 -8.96 2.04 25.05
N GLY A 268 -8.16 3.03 24.73
CA GLY A 268 -8.60 4.41 24.51
C GLY A 268 -9.66 4.48 23.43
N ASN A 269 -10.55 5.46 23.51
CA ASN A 269 -11.66 5.57 22.54
C ASN A 269 -11.21 6.01 21.15
N GLY A 270 -9.93 6.34 20.94
CA GLY A 270 -9.38 6.73 19.61
C GLY A 270 -10.19 7.80 18.86
N SER A 271 -11.29 8.25 19.44
CA SER A 271 -12.24 9.14 18.81
C SER A 271 -11.91 10.60 19.13
N THR A 272 -10.81 11.08 18.56
CA THR A 272 -10.68 12.52 18.35
C THR A 272 -11.20 12.80 16.95
N ASP A 273 -12.42 13.30 16.86
CA ASP A 273 -13.05 13.66 15.58
C ASP A 273 -12.19 14.61 14.74
N TYR A 274 -11.28 15.33 15.38
CA TYR A 274 -10.34 16.26 14.74
C TYR A 274 -9.25 16.66 15.73
N GLN A 275 -7.98 16.55 15.36
CA GLN A 275 -6.85 17.03 16.13
C GLN A 275 -5.86 17.78 15.24
N ALA A 276 -5.61 19.06 15.53
CA ALA A 276 -4.51 19.80 14.91
C ALA A 276 -3.26 19.61 15.80
N VAL A 277 -2.19 19.08 15.22
CA VAL A 277 -0.90 18.94 15.87
C VAL A 277 0.05 19.99 15.30
N GLN A 278 0.57 20.86 16.17
CA GLN A 278 1.59 21.83 15.75
C GLN A 278 2.90 21.11 15.47
N GLY A 279 3.44 21.33 14.29
CA GLY A 279 4.77 20.85 13.93
C GLY A 279 5.83 21.46 14.85
N GLU A 280 6.80 20.67 15.28
CA GLU A 280 7.98 21.21 15.96
C GLU A 280 8.72 22.13 14.98
N THR A 281 8.80 23.43 15.34
CA THR A 281 9.68 24.35 14.63
C THR A 281 11.11 23.90 14.88
N ALA A 282 11.82 23.53 13.81
CA ALA A 282 13.25 23.23 13.88
C ALA A 282 13.95 24.35 14.63
N SER A 283 14.39 24.08 15.85
CA SER A 283 15.23 24.98 16.62
C SER A 283 16.54 25.13 15.82
N GLN A 284 16.79 26.34 15.36
CA GLN A 284 18.08 26.71 14.76
C GLN A 284 19.19 26.45 15.78
N TYR A 285 20.05 25.50 15.47
CA TYR A 285 21.41 25.43 16.01
C TYR A 285 22.42 25.55 14.87
#